data_f153b3e2c4b50b807ef96ab07bda316b
#
_entry.id   f153b3e2c4b50b807ef96ab07bda316b
#
_cell.length_a   1.000
_cell.length_b   1.000
_cell.length_c   1.000
_cell.angle_alpha   90.00
_cell.angle_beta   90.00
_cell.angle_gamma   90.00
#
_symmetry.space_group_name_H-M   'P 1'
#
loop_
_entity.id
_entity.type
_entity.pdbx_description
1 polymer ?
#
loop_
_entity_poly.entity_id
_entity_poly.type
_entity_poly.pdbx_seq_one_letter_code
_entity_poly.pdbx_strand_id
1 'polypeptide(L)'
;LLNTLVIDIETDGLDYNRIHCLVTLDVDNNIVKTFLNPVGVREYFNSFDKIVAHNGSAFDFPALRKLWGVKVPIAKQTDSLTLSRMAKPDREKGHGLKAWGERLGFHKGSYEESWEQLTDEMIAYCEQDVLLCAKVYEIVCEETKDFSEKSIADEHRMQRLATHVEENGFAFDKKLAHKMYSKLLKEQEEIVIQMQDTFEPEVIQLKTKTKLKPFNPASRKQIGER
;
A
#
# COMPACT_ATOMS: atom_id res chain seq x y z
N LEU A 1 -31.36 -1.07 8.31
CA LEU A 1 -29.90 -1.09 8.33
C LEU A 1 -29.44 -1.35 6.90
N LEU A 2 -28.42 -0.64 6.41
CA LEU A 2 -27.83 -0.89 5.08
C LEU A 2 -27.04 -2.18 5.15
N ASN A 3 -27.32 -3.12 4.24
CA ASN A 3 -26.57 -4.38 4.13
C ASN A 3 -25.14 -4.10 3.66
N THR A 4 -24.14 -4.36 4.51
CA THR A 4 -22.75 -3.92 4.32
C THR A 4 -21.80 -5.09 4.08
N LEU A 5 -21.03 -5.00 3.00
CA LEU A 5 -19.94 -5.91 2.67
C LEU A 5 -18.60 -5.20 2.85
N VAL A 6 -17.71 -5.76 3.63
CA VAL A 6 -16.29 -5.35 3.69
C VAL A 6 -15.47 -6.25 2.78
N ILE A 7 -14.55 -5.67 2.04
CA ILE A 7 -13.70 -6.41 1.09
C ILE A 7 -12.24 -6.02 1.23
N ASP A 8 -11.38 -6.93 0.82
CA ASP A 8 -9.95 -6.72 0.61
C ASP A 8 -9.45 -7.65 -0.51
N ILE A 9 -8.41 -7.26 -1.24
CA ILE A 9 -7.81 -8.06 -2.30
C ILE A 9 -6.31 -8.19 -2.11
N GLU A 10 -5.77 -9.35 -2.53
CA GLU A 10 -4.33 -9.54 -2.68
C GLU A 10 -3.94 -9.65 -4.14
N THR A 11 -2.83 -9.01 -4.49
CA THR A 11 -2.33 -8.90 -5.87
C THR A 11 -0.86 -9.28 -5.95
N ASP A 12 -0.33 -9.39 -7.18
CA ASP A 12 1.09 -9.67 -7.45
C ASP A 12 2.01 -8.46 -7.20
N GLY A 13 1.52 -7.40 -6.58
CA GLY A 13 2.26 -6.21 -6.19
C GLY A 13 1.46 -4.92 -6.36
N LEU A 14 2.08 -3.78 -6.05
CA LEU A 14 1.42 -2.47 -6.16
C LEU A 14 1.15 -2.07 -7.62
N ASP A 15 2.03 -2.46 -8.55
CA ASP A 15 1.82 -2.33 -10.00
C ASP A 15 1.24 -3.65 -10.53
N TYR A 16 0.01 -3.90 -10.15
CA TYR A 16 -0.66 -5.19 -10.26
C TYR A 16 -1.04 -5.59 -11.68
N ASN A 17 -0.81 -6.90 -11.99
CA ASN A 17 -1.26 -7.56 -13.20
C ASN A 17 -2.22 -8.74 -12.91
N ARG A 18 -2.32 -9.15 -11.65
CA ARG A 18 -3.16 -10.25 -11.20
C ARG A 18 -3.76 -9.97 -9.82
N ILE A 19 -5.01 -10.35 -9.63
CA ILE A 19 -5.62 -10.53 -8.32
C ILE A 19 -5.49 -12.00 -7.95
N HIS A 20 -4.89 -12.28 -6.80
CA HIS A 20 -4.74 -13.63 -6.27
C HIS A 20 -6.00 -14.11 -5.57
N CYS A 21 -6.55 -13.27 -4.70
CA CYS A 21 -7.82 -13.52 -4.04
C CYS A 21 -8.56 -12.21 -3.76
N LEU A 22 -9.86 -12.34 -3.59
CA LEU A 22 -10.75 -11.35 -2.99
C LEU A 22 -11.39 -12.01 -1.78
N VAL A 23 -11.21 -11.43 -0.61
CA VAL A 23 -11.90 -11.83 0.61
C VAL A 23 -12.96 -10.81 0.93
N THR A 24 -14.10 -11.29 1.40
CA THR A 24 -15.26 -10.46 1.75
C THR A 24 -15.81 -10.87 3.10
N LEU A 25 -16.34 -9.89 3.85
CA LEU A 25 -17.09 -10.11 5.08
C LEU A 25 -18.48 -9.45 4.94
N ASP A 26 -19.51 -10.28 4.96
CA ASP A 26 -20.87 -9.82 5.19
C ASP A 26 -20.99 -9.46 6.67
N VAL A 27 -21.06 -8.17 6.95
CA VAL A 27 -21.00 -7.66 8.34
C VAL A 27 -22.25 -8.05 9.13
N ASP A 28 -23.41 -8.05 8.49
CA ASP A 28 -24.68 -8.32 9.17
C ASP A 28 -24.85 -9.80 9.55
N ASN A 29 -24.33 -10.69 8.69
CA ASN A 29 -24.42 -12.14 8.88
C ASN A 29 -23.12 -12.75 9.44
N ASN A 30 -22.04 -11.99 9.56
CA ASN A 30 -20.71 -12.43 9.96
C ASN A 30 -20.18 -13.61 9.10
N ILE A 31 -20.40 -13.51 7.77
CA ILE A 31 -20.00 -14.55 6.82
C ILE A 31 -18.79 -14.06 6.03
N VAL A 32 -17.67 -14.77 6.16
CA VAL A 32 -16.48 -14.59 5.34
C VAL A 32 -16.60 -15.45 4.09
N LYS A 33 -16.26 -14.87 2.92
CA LYS A 33 -16.23 -15.58 1.66
C LYS A 33 -15.03 -15.16 0.83
N THR A 34 -14.32 -16.16 0.27
CA THR A 34 -13.14 -15.97 -0.57
C THR A 34 -13.47 -16.30 -2.03
N PHE A 35 -13.02 -15.44 -2.95
CA PHE A 35 -13.10 -15.62 -4.38
C PHE A 35 -11.69 -15.65 -4.96
N LEU A 36 -11.40 -16.68 -5.78
CA LEU A 36 -10.12 -16.83 -6.48
C LEU A 36 -10.24 -16.46 -7.97
N ASN A 37 -11.41 -16.06 -8.40
CA ASN A 37 -11.72 -15.62 -9.77
C ASN A 37 -13.00 -14.77 -9.77
N PRO A 38 -13.31 -14.03 -10.87
CA PRO A 38 -14.43 -13.10 -10.91
C PRO A 38 -15.84 -13.72 -10.97
N VAL A 39 -15.95 -15.05 -11.06
CA VAL A 39 -17.24 -15.71 -11.25
C VAL A 39 -18.16 -15.52 -10.05
N GLY A 40 -19.33 -14.96 -10.30
CA GLY A 40 -20.36 -14.72 -9.26
C GLY A 40 -20.08 -13.49 -8.37
N VAL A 41 -18.91 -12.82 -8.50
CA VAL A 41 -18.58 -11.66 -7.64
C VAL A 41 -19.54 -10.49 -7.88
N ARG A 42 -19.88 -10.21 -9.14
CA ARG A 42 -20.80 -9.11 -9.48
C ARG A 42 -22.18 -9.33 -8.89
N GLU A 43 -22.73 -10.52 -9.03
CA GLU A 43 -24.03 -10.92 -8.50
C GLU A 43 -24.02 -10.85 -6.98
N TYR A 44 -22.95 -11.31 -6.35
CA TYR A 44 -22.77 -11.25 -4.91
C TYR A 44 -22.71 -9.79 -4.42
N PHE A 45 -21.95 -8.91 -5.08
CA PHE A 45 -21.88 -7.50 -4.75
C PHE A 45 -23.21 -6.75 -4.92
N ASN A 46 -24.05 -7.20 -5.86
CA ASN A 46 -25.36 -6.58 -6.07
C ASN A 46 -26.31 -6.76 -4.89
N SER A 47 -26.14 -7.82 -4.09
CA SER A 47 -26.97 -8.08 -2.91
C SER A 47 -26.68 -7.17 -1.71
N PHE A 48 -25.65 -6.32 -1.80
CA PHE A 48 -25.28 -5.38 -0.73
C PHE A 48 -25.56 -3.93 -1.14
N ASP A 49 -25.91 -3.12 -0.16
CA ASP A 49 -26.14 -1.67 -0.34
C ASP A 49 -24.84 -0.89 -0.30
N LYS A 50 -23.87 -1.37 0.48
CA LYS A 50 -22.59 -0.72 0.70
C LYS A 50 -21.44 -1.72 0.60
N ILE A 51 -20.35 -1.32 -0.09
CA ILE A 51 -19.13 -2.09 -0.22
C ILE A 51 -17.98 -1.23 0.30
N VAL A 52 -17.35 -1.72 1.36
CA VAL A 52 -16.31 -1.03 2.11
C VAL A 52 -14.96 -1.69 1.85
N ALA A 53 -13.94 -0.88 1.59
CA ALA A 53 -12.56 -1.32 1.55
C ALA A 53 -11.68 -0.28 2.26
N HIS A 54 -10.48 -0.65 2.68
CA HIS A 54 -9.52 0.27 3.26
C HIS A 54 -8.51 0.73 2.21
N ASN A 55 -8.55 1.99 1.82
CA ASN A 55 -7.86 2.53 0.65
C ASN A 55 -8.42 1.98 -0.67
N GLY A 56 -9.64 1.49 -0.65
CA GLY A 56 -10.26 0.82 -1.78
C GLY A 56 -10.48 1.73 -2.99
N SER A 57 -10.64 3.03 -2.77
CA SER A 57 -10.76 4.02 -3.84
C SER A 57 -9.50 4.10 -4.71
N ALA A 58 -8.34 3.87 -4.12
CA ALA A 58 -7.04 3.91 -4.81
C ALA A 58 -6.56 2.53 -5.27
N PHE A 59 -7.03 1.44 -4.67
CA PHE A 59 -6.49 0.11 -4.93
C PHE A 59 -7.55 -0.93 -5.32
N ASP A 60 -8.41 -1.36 -4.41
CA ASP A 60 -9.30 -2.51 -4.62
C ASP A 60 -10.29 -2.29 -5.76
N PHE A 61 -11.02 -1.17 -5.76
CA PHE A 61 -12.03 -0.90 -6.77
C PHE A 61 -11.46 -0.72 -8.19
N PRO A 62 -10.32 0.01 -8.39
CA PRO A 62 -9.61 0.04 -9.66
C PRO A 62 -9.10 -1.32 -10.12
N ALA A 63 -8.50 -2.12 -9.23
CA ALA A 63 -7.96 -3.44 -9.55
C ALA A 63 -9.06 -4.42 -9.96
N LEU A 64 -10.16 -4.51 -9.20
CA LEU A 64 -11.32 -5.32 -9.53
C LEU A 64 -11.91 -4.96 -10.89
N ARG A 65 -12.01 -3.65 -11.18
CA ARG A 65 -12.48 -3.16 -12.48
C ARG A 65 -11.52 -3.53 -13.61
N LYS A 66 -10.22 -3.32 -13.42
CA LYS A 66 -9.19 -3.52 -14.46
C LYS A 66 -8.97 -4.99 -14.77
N LEU A 67 -8.84 -5.83 -13.74
CA LEU A 67 -8.39 -7.21 -13.90
C LEU A 67 -9.55 -8.22 -13.98
N TRP A 68 -10.62 -7.99 -13.22
CA TRP A 68 -11.76 -8.91 -13.17
C TRP A 68 -13.00 -8.40 -13.90
N GLY A 69 -12.99 -7.16 -14.41
CA GLY A 69 -14.17 -6.54 -15.04
C GLY A 69 -15.33 -6.31 -14.06
N VAL A 70 -15.06 -6.41 -12.76
CA VAL A 70 -16.05 -6.20 -11.68
C VAL A 70 -16.07 -4.71 -11.33
N LYS A 71 -17.15 -4.03 -11.73
CA LYS A 71 -17.35 -2.61 -11.44
C LYS A 71 -18.29 -2.45 -10.24
N VAL A 72 -17.77 -1.95 -9.14
CA VAL A 72 -18.59 -1.52 -7.99
C VAL A 72 -19.20 -0.16 -8.31
N PRO A 73 -20.54 0.01 -8.23
CA PRO A 73 -21.18 1.31 -8.41
C PRO A 73 -20.65 2.34 -7.40
N ILE A 74 -20.36 3.56 -7.85
CA ILE A 74 -19.81 4.63 -6.99
C ILE A 74 -20.67 4.89 -5.75
N ALA A 75 -21.98 4.84 -5.90
CA ALA A 75 -22.94 5.03 -4.80
C ALA A 75 -22.84 3.96 -3.69
N LYS A 76 -22.26 2.79 -4.01
CA LYS A 76 -22.04 1.70 -3.04
C LYS A 76 -20.64 1.72 -2.43
N GLN A 77 -19.68 2.42 -3.04
CA GLN A 77 -18.29 2.45 -2.58
C GLN A 77 -18.13 3.28 -1.31
N THR A 78 -17.47 2.72 -0.33
CA THR A 78 -17.03 3.42 0.88
C THR A 78 -15.57 3.06 1.17
N ASP A 79 -14.77 4.08 1.48
CA ASP A 79 -13.36 3.93 1.79
C ASP A 79 -13.10 4.29 3.26
N SER A 80 -12.79 3.29 4.07
CA SER A 80 -12.56 3.48 5.50
C SER A 80 -11.30 4.30 5.82
N LEU A 81 -10.31 4.34 4.91
CA LEU A 81 -9.15 5.22 5.03
C LEU A 81 -9.56 6.69 4.87
N THR A 82 -10.41 6.99 3.88
CA THR A 82 -10.95 8.34 3.66
C THR A 82 -11.73 8.80 4.89
N LEU A 83 -12.63 7.98 5.42
CA LEU A 83 -13.37 8.28 6.65
C LEU A 83 -12.44 8.50 7.85
N SER A 84 -11.40 7.67 8.00
CA SER A 84 -10.41 7.81 9.08
C SER A 84 -9.67 9.15 9.02
N ARG A 85 -9.32 9.61 7.83
CA ARG A 85 -8.66 10.90 7.61
C ARG A 85 -9.61 12.07 7.89
N MET A 86 -10.87 11.97 7.48
CA MET A 86 -11.90 12.97 7.77
C MET A 86 -12.14 13.11 9.27
N ALA A 87 -12.28 12.00 9.98
CA ALA A 87 -12.60 11.98 11.40
C ALA A 87 -11.50 12.63 12.26
N LYS A 88 -10.25 12.27 12.02
CA LYS A 88 -9.09 12.73 12.78
C LYS A 88 -7.85 12.83 11.90
N PRO A 89 -7.63 13.94 11.18
CA PRO A 89 -6.51 14.09 10.22
C PRO A 89 -5.11 13.86 10.83
N ASP A 90 -4.94 14.19 12.09
CA ASP A 90 -3.70 14.11 12.87
C ASP A 90 -3.55 12.81 13.68
N ARG A 91 -4.24 11.75 13.28
CA ARG A 91 -4.21 10.45 13.98
C ARG A 91 -2.77 9.94 14.12
N GLU A 92 -2.35 9.74 15.36
CA GLU A 92 -1.02 9.25 15.70
C GLU A 92 -0.70 7.95 14.95
N LYS A 93 0.52 7.77 14.45
CA LYS A 93 0.99 6.65 13.61
C LYS A 93 0.25 6.50 12.26
N GLY A 94 -0.65 7.45 11.91
CA GLY A 94 -1.35 7.46 10.62
C GLY A 94 -2.61 6.60 10.56
N HIS A 95 -3.10 6.33 9.35
CA HIS A 95 -4.43 5.79 9.08
C HIS A 95 -4.45 4.38 8.48
N GLY A 96 -3.29 3.81 8.12
CA GLY A 96 -3.22 2.48 7.49
C GLY A 96 -3.66 1.35 8.44
N LEU A 97 -4.08 0.20 7.88
CA LEU A 97 -4.55 -0.95 8.65
C LEU A 97 -3.53 -1.41 9.71
N LYS A 98 -2.23 -1.38 9.41
CA LYS A 98 -1.20 -1.70 10.41
C LYS A 98 -1.30 -0.81 11.66
N ALA A 99 -1.40 0.52 11.47
CA ALA A 99 -1.53 1.46 12.57
C ALA A 99 -2.85 1.29 13.34
N TRP A 100 -3.92 0.93 12.63
CA TRP A 100 -5.19 0.60 13.25
C TRP A 100 -5.12 -0.70 14.04
N GLY A 101 -4.46 -1.73 13.52
CA GLY A 101 -4.22 -3.00 14.23
C GLY A 101 -3.49 -2.79 15.55
N GLU A 102 -2.42 -1.96 15.55
CA GLU A 102 -1.70 -1.60 16.76
C GLU A 102 -2.59 -0.88 17.80
N ARG A 103 -3.45 0.07 17.36
CA ARG A 103 -4.38 0.78 18.26
C ARG A 103 -5.43 -0.14 18.88
N LEU A 104 -5.93 -1.08 18.10
CA LEU A 104 -7.01 -1.96 18.53
C LEU A 104 -6.52 -3.22 19.24
N GLY A 105 -5.19 -3.39 19.38
CA GLY A 105 -4.61 -4.64 19.89
C GLY A 105 -4.93 -5.84 18.99
N PHE A 106 -5.27 -5.57 17.73
CA PHE A 106 -5.53 -6.59 16.73
C PHE A 106 -4.21 -6.91 16.03
N HIS A 107 -3.61 -8.04 16.39
CA HIS A 107 -2.34 -8.45 15.80
C HIS A 107 -2.56 -8.79 14.31
N LYS A 108 -2.23 -7.85 13.45
CA LYS A 108 -2.11 -8.10 12.03
C LYS A 108 -0.88 -8.99 11.83
N GLY A 109 -1.06 -10.18 11.26
CA GLY A 109 0.06 -10.99 10.80
C GLY A 109 0.95 -10.20 9.83
N SER A 110 2.23 -10.54 9.76
CA SER A 110 3.09 -10.08 8.66
C SER A 110 3.09 -11.16 7.58
N TYR A 111 2.79 -10.77 6.35
CA TYR A 111 3.04 -11.63 5.20
C TYR A 111 4.47 -11.34 4.71
N GLU A 112 5.37 -12.31 4.86
CA GLU A 112 6.80 -12.17 4.52
C GLU A 112 7.21 -12.99 3.29
N GLU A 113 6.24 -13.71 2.69
CA GLU A 113 6.48 -14.53 1.51
C GLU A 113 6.40 -13.74 0.21
N SER A 114 6.68 -14.41 -0.91
CA SER A 114 6.60 -13.82 -2.24
C SER A 114 5.14 -13.52 -2.64
N TRP A 115 4.92 -12.35 -3.22
CA TRP A 115 3.64 -11.94 -3.80
C TRP A 115 3.39 -12.49 -5.20
N GLU A 116 4.28 -13.34 -5.73
CA GLU A 116 4.16 -13.86 -7.08
C GLU A 116 3.11 -14.97 -7.23
N GLN A 117 2.83 -15.69 -6.16
CA GLN A 117 1.92 -16.84 -6.16
C GLN A 117 0.96 -16.79 -4.99
N LEU A 118 -0.27 -17.26 -5.23
CA LEU A 118 -1.27 -17.43 -4.18
C LEU A 118 -0.83 -18.53 -3.21
N THR A 119 -0.88 -18.22 -1.90
CA THR A 119 -0.68 -19.18 -0.81
C THR A 119 -1.86 -19.15 0.16
N ASP A 120 -2.01 -20.20 0.97
CA ASP A 120 -3.04 -20.23 2.02
C ASP A 120 -2.77 -19.16 3.09
N GLU A 121 -1.51 -18.84 3.35
CA GLU A 121 -1.08 -17.76 4.25
C GLU A 121 -1.49 -16.38 3.70
N MET A 122 -1.44 -16.16 2.38
CA MET A 122 -1.92 -14.93 1.75
C MET A 122 -3.43 -14.78 1.92
N ILE A 123 -4.20 -15.86 1.76
CA ILE A 123 -5.65 -15.84 1.99
C ILE A 123 -5.94 -15.52 3.46
N ALA A 124 -5.26 -16.17 4.40
CA ALA A 124 -5.43 -15.92 5.83
C ALA A 124 -5.05 -14.48 6.22
N TYR A 125 -4.03 -13.92 5.57
CA TYR A 125 -3.63 -12.53 5.75
C TYR A 125 -4.72 -11.57 5.26
N CYS A 126 -5.27 -11.79 4.07
CA CYS A 126 -6.37 -11.02 3.49
C CYS A 126 -7.65 -11.13 4.37
N GLU A 127 -7.95 -12.31 4.94
CA GLU A 127 -9.06 -12.50 5.88
C GLU A 127 -8.88 -11.65 7.15
N GLN A 128 -7.68 -11.57 7.69
CA GLN A 128 -7.38 -10.72 8.84
C GLN A 128 -7.56 -9.23 8.50
N ASP A 129 -7.15 -8.81 7.31
CA ASP A 129 -7.30 -7.43 6.86
C ASP A 129 -8.78 -7.05 6.69
N VAL A 130 -9.61 -7.92 6.15
CA VAL A 130 -11.06 -7.72 6.06
C VAL A 130 -11.70 -7.60 7.45
N LEU A 131 -11.35 -8.46 8.41
CA LEU A 131 -11.86 -8.41 9.78
C LEU A 131 -11.41 -7.12 10.50
N LEU A 132 -10.18 -6.72 10.30
CA LEU A 132 -9.67 -5.47 10.86
C LEU A 132 -10.33 -4.26 10.19
N CYS A 133 -10.50 -4.27 8.87
CA CYS A 133 -11.19 -3.22 8.13
C CYS A 133 -12.63 -3.03 8.62
N ALA A 134 -13.34 -4.11 8.92
CA ALA A 134 -14.70 -4.03 9.48
C ALA A 134 -14.74 -3.30 10.83
N LYS A 135 -13.81 -3.62 11.74
CA LYS A 135 -13.68 -2.92 13.03
C LYS A 135 -13.33 -1.45 12.85
N VAL A 136 -12.41 -1.15 11.94
CA VAL A 136 -12.05 0.23 11.59
C VAL A 136 -13.26 0.98 11.06
N TYR A 137 -14.01 0.36 10.15
CA TYR A 137 -15.20 0.95 9.55
C TYR A 137 -16.26 1.30 10.60
N GLU A 138 -16.53 0.40 11.54
CA GLU A 138 -17.46 0.65 12.66
C GLU A 138 -17.05 1.91 13.45
N ILE A 139 -15.77 2.00 13.83
CA ILE A 139 -15.23 3.12 14.61
C ILE A 139 -15.31 4.43 13.82
N VAL A 140 -14.86 4.43 12.56
CA VAL A 140 -14.83 5.68 11.78
C VAL A 140 -16.25 6.14 11.38
N CYS A 141 -17.21 5.24 11.27
CA CYS A 141 -18.62 5.60 11.11
C CYS A 141 -19.14 6.36 12.34
N GLU A 142 -18.85 5.88 13.54
CA GLU A 142 -19.24 6.59 14.77
C GLU A 142 -18.52 7.94 14.90
N GLU A 143 -17.22 8.00 14.55
CA GLU A 143 -16.44 9.24 14.58
C GLU A 143 -16.91 10.27 13.53
N THR A 144 -17.52 9.84 12.44
CA THR A 144 -18.00 10.71 11.35
C THR A 144 -19.50 10.90 11.33
N LYS A 145 -20.24 10.42 12.32
CA LYS A 145 -21.72 10.46 12.35
C LYS A 145 -22.32 11.87 12.25
N ASP A 146 -21.60 12.88 12.72
CA ASP A 146 -22.01 14.28 12.69
C ASP A 146 -21.64 15.00 11.38
N PHE A 147 -20.90 14.34 10.48
CA PHE A 147 -20.61 14.87 9.16
C PHE A 147 -21.81 14.69 8.23
N SER A 148 -22.04 15.66 7.36
CA SER A 148 -23.11 15.53 6.37
C SER A 148 -22.77 14.44 5.34
N GLU A 149 -23.79 13.75 4.84
CA GLU A 149 -23.62 12.79 3.74
C GLU A 149 -22.91 13.41 2.53
N LYS A 150 -23.21 14.70 2.28
CA LYS A 150 -22.56 15.45 1.20
C LYS A 150 -21.07 15.59 1.43
N SER A 151 -20.62 15.93 2.64
CA SER A 151 -19.19 16.07 2.97
C SER A 151 -18.45 14.73 2.78
N ILE A 152 -19.05 13.64 3.25
CA ILE A 152 -18.52 12.29 3.09
C ILE A 152 -18.41 11.92 1.60
N ALA A 153 -19.45 12.22 0.81
CA ALA A 153 -19.46 11.94 -0.63
C ALA A 153 -18.43 12.78 -1.39
N ASP A 154 -18.26 14.06 -1.03
CA ASP A 154 -17.29 14.96 -1.64
C ASP A 154 -15.85 14.50 -1.36
N GLU A 155 -15.53 14.06 -0.14
CA GLU A 155 -14.19 13.51 0.19
C GLU A 155 -13.89 12.21 -0.59
N HIS A 156 -14.84 11.30 -0.66
CA HIS A 156 -14.68 10.10 -1.50
C HIS A 156 -14.51 10.46 -2.99
N ARG A 157 -15.19 11.52 -3.45
CA ARG A 157 -15.01 12.02 -4.82
C ARG A 157 -13.61 12.60 -5.03
N MET A 158 -13.11 13.38 -4.06
CA MET A 158 -11.76 13.94 -4.11
C MET A 158 -10.70 12.83 -4.11
N GLN A 159 -10.86 11.79 -3.29
CA GLN A 159 -9.95 10.65 -3.28
C GLN A 159 -9.91 9.94 -4.65
N ARG A 160 -11.07 9.69 -5.27
CA ARG A 160 -11.12 9.09 -6.62
C ARG A 160 -10.48 9.98 -7.69
N LEU A 161 -10.66 11.31 -7.58
CA LEU A 161 -10.02 12.25 -8.49
C LEU A 161 -8.50 12.24 -8.33
N ALA A 162 -7.99 12.21 -7.09
CA ALA A 162 -6.56 12.09 -6.81
C ALA A 162 -5.98 10.81 -7.41
N THR A 163 -6.64 9.67 -7.19
CA THR A 163 -6.26 8.38 -7.80
C THR A 163 -6.19 8.48 -9.33
N HIS A 164 -7.18 9.11 -9.95
CA HIS A 164 -7.17 9.28 -11.41
C HIS A 164 -6.02 10.18 -11.89
N VAL A 165 -5.68 11.24 -11.15
CA VAL A 165 -4.52 12.10 -11.45
C VAL A 165 -3.22 11.32 -11.30
N GLU A 166 -3.09 10.48 -10.26
CA GLU A 166 -1.93 9.61 -10.05
C GLU A 166 -1.78 8.57 -11.17
N GLU A 167 -2.88 7.92 -11.59
CA GLU A 167 -2.88 6.97 -12.71
C GLU A 167 -2.44 7.61 -14.03
N ASN A 168 -2.87 8.84 -14.31
CA ASN A 168 -2.47 9.58 -15.52
C ASN A 168 -1.00 10.02 -15.47
N GLY A 169 -0.49 10.28 -14.26
CA GLY A 169 0.85 10.82 -14.05
C GLY A 169 1.02 12.23 -14.67
N PHE A 170 2.26 12.60 -14.88
CA PHE A 170 2.65 13.88 -15.53
C PHE A 170 3.73 13.64 -16.58
N ALA A 171 3.86 14.58 -17.50
CA ALA A 171 4.90 14.51 -18.53
C ALA A 171 6.29 14.59 -17.90
N PHE A 172 7.13 13.59 -18.17
CA PHE A 172 8.50 13.51 -17.67
C PHE A 172 9.47 13.24 -18.83
N ASP A 173 10.48 14.11 -18.99
CA ASP A 173 11.49 13.95 -20.02
C ASP A 173 12.50 12.85 -19.60
N LYS A 174 12.17 11.62 -19.95
CA LYS A 174 13.04 10.45 -19.69
C LYS A 174 14.40 10.57 -20.34
N LYS A 175 14.50 11.18 -21.53
CA LYS A 175 15.79 11.32 -22.24
C LYS A 175 16.71 12.28 -21.51
N LEU A 176 16.19 13.44 -21.10
CA LEU A 176 16.95 14.39 -20.31
C LEU A 176 17.35 13.81 -18.96
N ALA A 177 16.44 13.12 -18.27
CA ALA A 177 16.72 12.47 -17.00
C ALA A 177 17.84 11.43 -17.12
N HIS A 178 17.81 10.57 -18.13
CA HIS A 178 18.89 9.61 -18.38
C HIS A 178 20.23 10.28 -18.68
N LYS A 179 20.22 11.37 -19.48
CA LYS A 179 21.43 12.14 -19.76
C LYS A 179 22.01 12.75 -18.49
N MET A 180 21.17 13.36 -17.65
CA MET A 180 21.59 13.94 -16.38
C MET A 180 22.12 12.84 -15.41
N TYR A 181 21.40 11.73 -15.30
CA TYR A 181 21.84 10.59 -14.47
C TYR A 181 23.21 10.09 -14.89
N SER A 182 23.43 9.82 -16.19
CA SER A 182 24.71 9.34 -16.70
C SER A 182 25.85 10.33 -16.45
N LYS A 183 25.58 11.63 -16.57
CA LYS A 183 26.55 12.70 -16.28
C LYS A 183 26.92 12.70 -14.79
N LEU A 184 25.90 12.70 -13.90
CA LEU A 184 26.13 12.70 -12.45
C LEU A 184 26.82 11.44 -11.96
N LEU A 185 26.50 10.28 -12.54
CA LEU A 185 27.17 9.03 -12.21
C LEU A 185 28.68 9.10 -12.54
N LYS A 186 29.03 9.63 -13.73
CA LYS A 186 30.42 9.81 -14.12
C LYS A 186 31.16 10.80 -13.21
N GLU A 187 30.53 11.92 -12.88
CA GLU A 187 31.12 12.91 -11.93
C GLU A 187 31.31 12.26 -10.54
N GLN A 188 30.36 11.44 -10.09
CA GLN A 188 30.48 10.71 -8.83
C GLN A 188 31.66 9.73 -8.85
N GLU A 189 31.81 8.96 -9.93
CA GLU A 189 32.95 8.03 -10.10
C GLU A 189 34.29 8.76 -10.06
N GLU A 190 34.40 9.90 -10.76
CA GLU A 190 35.61 10.73 -10.77
C GLU A 190 35.94 11.25 -9.36
N ILE A 191 34.94 11.70 -8.58
CA ILE A 191 35.12 12.17 -7.19
C ILE A 191 35.56 10.99 -6.30
N VAL A 192 34.93 9.81 -6.46
CA VAL A 192 35.31 8.61 -5.68
C VAL A 192 36.78 8.24 -5.91
N ILE A 193 37.22 8.25 -7.17
CA ILE A 193 38.63 7.99 -7.51
C ILE A 193 39.55 9.02 -6.86
N GLN A 194 39.24 10.32 -7.00
CA GLN A 194 40.04 11.39 -6.38
C GLN A 194 40.14 11.25 -4.86
N MET A 195 39.03 10.88 -4.22
CA MET A 195 39.03 10.64 -2.76
C MET A 195 39.85 9.39 -2.38
N GLN A 196 39.76 8.32 -3.17
CA GLN A 196 40.52 7.11 -2.94
C GLN A 196 42.03 7.30 -3.18
N ASP A 197 42.40 8.18 -4.11
CA ASP A 197 43.82 8.55 -4.35
C ASP A 197 44.35 9.47 -3.23
N THR A 198 43.49 10.26 -2.61
CA THR A 198 43.86 11.18 -1.52
C THR A 198 43.98 10.46 -0.17
N PHE A 199 43.11 9.50 0.09
CA PHE A 199 43.06 8.78 1.37
C PHE A 199 43.57 7.34 1.20
N GLU A 200 44.62 7.01 1.94
CA GLU A 200 45.20 5.67 1.91
C GLU A 200 44.18 4.58 2.33
N PRO A 201 44.26 3.38 1.73
CA PRO A 201 43.43 2.26 2.10
C PRO A 201 43.68 1.80 3.54
N GLU A 202 42.66 1.36 4.23
CA GLU A 202 42.73 0.74 5.56
C GLU A 202 43.39 -0.64 5.45
N VAL A 203 44.44 -0.88 6.26
CA VAL A 203 45.12 -2.18 6.34
C VAL A 203 44.42 -3.06 7.37
N ILE A 204 43.69 -4.07 6.92
CA ILE A 204 43.03 -5.04 7.80
C ILE A 204 43.89 -6.28 7.93
N GLN A 205 44.41 -6.51 9.15
CA GLN A 205 45.18 -7.70 9.47
C GLN A 205 44.22 -8.87 9.77
N LEU A 206 44.23 -9.90 8.94
CA LEU A 206 43.53 -11.15 9.18
C LEU A 206 44.52 -12.20 9.74
N LYS A 207 44.04 -13.26 10.36
CA LYS A 207 44.88 -14.31 10.99
C LYS A 207 45.95 -14.91 10.04
N THR A 208 45.70 -14.94 8.76
CA THR A 208 46.58 -15.60 7.77
C THR A 208 47.02 -14.69 6.60
N LYS A 209 46.44 -13.47 6.49
CA LYS A 209 46.74 -12.54 5.39
C LYS A 209 46.36 -11.11 5.77
N THR A 210 46.99 -10.16 5.11
CA THR A 210 46.64 -8.75 5.15
C THR A 210 45.71 -8.41 4.00
N LYS A 211 44.64 -7.65 4.26
CA LYS A 211 43.70 -7.15 3.24
C LYS A 211 43.72 -5.63 3.23
N LEU A 212 43.87 -5.04 2.07
CA LEU A 212 43.69 -3.61 1.84
C LEU A 212 42.24 -3.34 1.55
N LYS A 213 41.61 -2.39 2.27
CA LYS A 213 40.22 -1.94 2.06
C LYS A 213 40.28 -0.48 1.59
N PRO A 214 39.84 -0.19 0.36
CA PRO A 214 39.83 1.17 -0.15
C PRO A 214 38.97 2.08 0.71
N PHE A 215 39.33 3.36 0.72
CA PHE A 215 38.48 4.38 1.36
C PHE A 215 37.10 4.40 0.72
N ASN A 216 36.06 4.42 1.55
CA ASN A 216 34.67 4.51 1.10
C ASN A 216 34.13 5.92 1.35
N PRO A 217 33.99 6.76 0.32
CA PRO A 217 33.46 8.12 0.45
C PRO A 217 32.02 8.21 0.97
N ALA A 218 31.25 7.14 0.86
CA ALA A 218 29.88 7.08 1.39
C ALA A 218 29.81 6.72 2.88
N SER A 219 30.94 6.36 3.51
CA SER A 219 31.00 5.99 4.91
C SER A 219 31.25 7.21 5.80
N ARG A 220 30.19 7.70 6.46
CA ARG A 220 30.29 8.79 7.45
C ARG A 220 31.33 8.50 8.53
N LYS A 221 31.47 7.24 8.95
CA LYS A 221 32.46 6.81 9.92
C LYS A 221 33.87 7.03 9.39
N GLN A 222 34.20 6.52 8.19
CA GLN A 222 35.54 6.69 7.60
C GLN A 222 35.89 8.16 7.32
N ILE A 223 34.88 8.97 6.95
CA ILE A 223 35.09 10.41 6.75
C ILE A 223 35.46 11.11 8.08
N GLY A 224 34.80 10.73 9.18
CA GLY A 224 35.04 11.34 10.49
C GLY A 224 36.34 10.89 11.18
N GLU A 225 36.95 9.79 10.72
CA GLU A 225 38.21 9.22 11.24
C GLU A 225 39.44 9.71 10.46
N ARG A 226 39.29 10.50 9.38
CA ARG A 226 40.32 11.06 8.51
C ARG A 226 40.43 12.56 8.68
#